data_5985f91e92fcdd8621c4c1d223572e4e
#
_entry.id   5985f91e92fcdd8621c4c1d223572e4e
#
_cell.length_a   1.000
_cell.length_b   1.000
_cell.length_c   1.000
_cell.angle_alpha   90.00
_cell.angle_beta   90.00
_cell.angle_gamma   90.00
#
_symmetry.space_group_name_H-M   'P 1'
#
loop_
_entity.id
_entity.type
_entity.pdbx_description
1 polymer ?
#
loop_
_entity_poly.entity_id
_entity_poly.type
_entity_poly.pdbx_seq_one_letter_code
_entity_poly.pdbx_strand_id
1 'polypeptide(L)'
;MVFRQRNGTASQLGNRRELAAKRLEMVIEFEHKQSAHCENGVACNLLRFNGIELSEPMVFGIGSGLLFFYFPWLKVNQAPAISYRTMPGHIFSKVAKRLGFKVKRQKFSSPEKAAQVLDANLQKGIPTGLQVGVFNLPYFPDEYRFHLNAHNIVVYGKEGDSYLVSDPVMPSVHRLSAQELTKVRFASGVLAPKGHLYYPTELPKELSLEKAIWKGIGQTCKTMLAPMPIVGVAGIKKLSKDILKWHRKLGAKTTNYYLAQLIRMQEEIGTGGGGFRFIYGAFLQEAGKLLKNDALIALSEEITNIGDAWRDFAVNIARLYKNRSTQADVYSALSAQLYSIAEREEAFFKKLKGVAKNKK
;
A
#
# COMPACT_ATOMS: atom_id res chain seq x y z
N MET A 1 1.43 75.88 -21.23
CA MET A 1 0.73 74.86 -20.44
C MET A 1 0.90 73.52 -21.15
N VAL A 2 1.73 72.63 -20.61
CA VAL A 2 2.03 71.32 -21.22
C VAL A 2 1.33 70.26 -20.40
N PHE A 3 0.40 69.54 -21.00
CA PHE A 3 -0.25 68.38 -20.41
C PHE A 3 0.64 67.15 -20.63
N ARG A 4 1.20 66.61 -19.58
CA ARG A 4 1.86 65.29 -19.52
C ARG A 4 0.76 64.24 -19.32
N GLN A 5 0.50 63.43 -20.33
CA GLN A 5 -0.31 62.21 -20.19
C GLN A 5 0.48 61.14 -19.40
N ARG A 6 -0.13 60.59 -18.35
CA ARG A 6 0.33 59.42 -17.62
C ARG A 6 -0.10 58.15 -18.37
N ASN A 7 0.79 57.59 -19.16
CA ASN A 7 0.65 56.21 -19.67
C ASN A 7 1.48 55.27 -18.78
N GLY A 8 0.84 54.66 -17.77
CA GLY A 8 1.55 53.81 -16.85
C GLY A 8 0.74 52.73 -16.11
N THR A 9 -0.56 52.56 -16.43
CA THR A 9 -1.44 51.73 -15.59
C THR A 9 -1.95 50.44 -16.24
N ALA A 10 -2.02 50.34 -17.56
CA ALA A 10 -2.58 49.15 -18.23
C ALA A 10 -1.59 47.96 -18.27
N SER A 11 -0.30 48.21 -18.51
CA SER A 11 0.74 47.14 -18.56
C SER A 11 1.03 46.52 -17.20
N GLN A 12 1.01 47.33 -16.13
CA GLN A 12 1.22 46.79 -14.78
C GLN A 12 0.03 46.02 -14.24
N LEU A 13 -1.19 46.33 -14.64
CA LEU A 13 -2.41 45.58 -14.29
C LEU A 13 -2.51 44.26 -15.08
N GLY A 14 -2.10 44.25 -16.37
CA GLY A 14 -1.98 43.02 -17.17
C GLY A 14 -0.98 42.03 -16.56
N ASN A 15 0.20 42.49 -16.24
CA ASN A 15 1.26 41.68 -15.64
C ASN A 15 0.89 41.18 -14.23
N ARG A 16 0.16 41.95 -13.44
CA ARG A 16 -0.36 41.50 -12.11
C ARG A 16 -1.49 40.49 -12.26
N ARG A 17 -2.34 40.58 -13.26
CA ARG A 17 -3.40 39.60 -13.54
C ARG A 17 -2.81 38.28 -14.08
N GLU A 18 -1.83 38.37 -14.96
CA GLU A 18 -1.12 37.20 -15.50
C GLU A 18 -0.25 36.51 -14.43
N LEU A 19 0.41 37.25 -13.54
CA LEU A 19 1.09 36.74 -12.37
C LEU A 19 0.12 36.20 -11.30
N ALA A 20 -1.07 36.77 -11.17
CA ALA A 20 -2.12 36.25 -10.29
C ALA A 20 -2.75 34.99 -10.88
N ALA A 21 -2.98 34.91 -12.20
CA ALA A 21 -3.44 33.72 -12.90
C ALA A 21 -2.40 32.60 -12.83
N LYS A 22 -1.12 32.87 -13.07
CA LYS A 22 -0.01 31.92 -12.86
C LYS A 22 0.16 31.49 -11.40
N ARG A 23 -0.25 32.32 -10.42
CA ARG A 23 -0.29 31.94 -9.00
C ARG A 23 -1.46 31.00 -8.65
N LEU A 24 -2.46 30.87 -9.52
CA LEU A 24 -3.61 29.98 -9.32
C LEU A 24 -3.42 28.59 -9.93
N GLU A 25 -2.42 28.40 -10.77
CA GLU A 25 -2.08 27.11 -11.37
C GLU A 25 -0.71 26.64 -10.89
N MET A 26 -0.73 25.68 -9.99
CA MET A 26 0.48 25.01 -9.47
C MET A 26 0.47 23.58 -9.98
N VAL A 27 0.83 23.38 -11.25
CA VAL A 27 0.85 22.06 -11.88
C VAL A 27 2.29 21.61 -12.07
N ILE A 28 2.60 20.43 -11.55
CA ILE A 28 3.90 19.77 -11.68
C ILE A 28 3.78 18.76 -12.81
N GLU A 29 4.76 18.69 -13.71
CA GLU A 29 4.86 17.61 -14.68
C GLU A 29 5.11 16.30 -13.92
N PHE A 30 4.08 15.45 -13.84
CA PHE A 30 4.07 14.25 -13.01
C PHE A 30 3.51 13.07 -13.78
N GLU A 31 4.31 12.02 -13.95
CA GLU A 31 3.90 10.79 -14.61
C GLU A 31 3.10 9.91 -13.63
N HIS A 32 1.83 9.67 -13.96
CA HIS A 32 1.00 8.70 -13.27
C HIS A 32 1.24 7.30 -13.83
N LYS A 33 1.58 6.33 -12.96
CA LYS A 33 1.56 4.90 -13.31
C LYS A 33 0.70 4.14 -12.33
N GLN A 34 -0.15 3.27 -12.88
CA GLN A 34 -1.01 2.38 -12.11
C GLN A 34 -0.21 1.29 -11.42
N SER A 35 -0.66 0.89 -10.25
CA SER A 35 -0.10 -0.17 -9.41
C SER A 35 -1.21 -0.93 -8.70
N ALA A 36 -0.95 -2.16 -8.28
CA ALA A 36 -1.92 -2.95 -7.55
C ALA A 36 -2.13 -2.45 -6.10
N HIS A 37 -1.07 -1.89 -5.48
CA HIS A 37 -1.11 -1.46 -4.08
C HIS A 37 -0.77 0.02 -3.91
N CYS A 38 -1.64 0.76 -3.23
CA CYS A 38 -1.56 2.22 -3.11
C CYS A 38 -0.22 2.73 -2.53
N GLU A 39 0.28 2.16 -1.42
CA GLU A 39 1.54 2.61 -0.82
C GLU A 39 2.76 2.34 -1.71
N ASN A 40 2.78 1.18 -2.38
CA ASN A 40 3.85 0.86 -3.32
C ASN A 40 3.83 1.79 -4.52
N GLY A 41 2.65 1.98 -5.13
CA GLY A 41 2.47 2.82 -6.30
C GLY A 41 2.81 4.29 -6.04
N VAL A 42 2.38 4.84 -4.90
CA VAL A 42 2.79 6.19 -4.49
C VAL A 42 4.30 6.28 -4.31
N ALA A 43 4.93 5.28 -3.68
CA ALA A 43 6.37 5.24 -3.53
C ALA A 43 7.08 5.18 -4.89
N CYS A 44 6.62 4.32 -5.82
CA CYS A 44 7.17 4.23 -7.18
C CYS A 44 7.03 5.55 -7.94
N ASN A 45 5.85 6.17 -7.93
CA ASN A 45 5.59 7.41 -8.65
C ASN A 45 6.39 8.59 -8.09
N LEU A 46 6.51 8.71 -6.76
CA LEU A 46 7.35 9.73 -6.12
C LEU A 46 8.84 9.51 -6.38
N LEU A 47 9.32 8.26 -6.37
CA LEU A 47 10.72 7.94 -6.66
C LEU A 47 11.04 8.21 -8.13
N ARG A 48 10.17 7.81 -9.07
CA ARG A 48 10.31 8.10 -10.51
C ARG A 48 10.41 9.59 -10.78
N PHE A 49 9.53 10.40 -10.19
CA PHE A 49 9.60 11.85 -10.28
C PHE A 49 10.97 12.40 -9.87
N ASN A 50 11.63 11.72 -8.95
CA ASN A 50 12.97 12.08 -8.47
C ASN A 50 14.11 11.32 -9.20
N GLY A 51 13.85 10.70 -10.35
CA GLY A 51 14.86 10.01 -11.18
C GLY A 51 15.25 8.62 -10.70
N ILE A 52 14.50 8.01 -9.77
CA ILE A 52 14.73 6.65 -9.28
C ILE A 52 13.64 5.72 -9.81
N GLU A 53 13.99 4.92 -10.82
CA GLU A 53 13.09 3.91 -11.39
C GLU A 53 13.14 2.61 -10.57
N LEU A 54 12.03 2.29 -9.91
CA LEU A 54 11.80 1.02 -9.25
C LEU A 54 10.41 0.50 -9.60
N SER A 55 10.32 -0.80 -9.84
CA SER A 55 9.03 -1.48 -10.01
C SER A 55 8.27 -1.59 -8.67
N GLU A 56 6.96 -1.81 -8.75
CA GLU A 56 6.14 -2.07 -7.57
C GLU A 56 6.63 -3.30 -6.78
N PRO A 57 6.95 -4.45 -7.41
CA PRO A 57 7.56 -5.59 -6.73
C PRO A 57 8.86 -5.25 -6.00
N MET A 58 9.76 -4.49 -6.62
CA MET A 58 11.02 -4.07 -5.98
C MET A 58 10.79 -3.18 -4.77
N VAL A 59 9.88 -2.22 -4.84
CA VAL A 59 9.50 -1.39 -3.68
C VAL A 59 8.91 -2.25 -2.57
N PHE A 60 8.01 -3.18 -2.90
CA PHE A 60 7.39 -4.08 -1.92
C PHE A 60 8.40 -5.00 -1.24
N GLY A 61 9.28 -5.64 -2.01
CA GLY A 61 10.28 -6.58 -1.49
C GLY A 61 11.38 -5.89 -0.70
N ILE A 62 11.98 -4.82 -1.24
CA ILE A 62 12.95 -4.00 -0.52
C ILE A 62 12.31 -3.43 0.76
N GLY A 63 11.03 -3.03 0.73
CA GLY A 63 10.27 -2.56 1.88
C GLY A 63 9.93 -3.63 2.91
N SER A 64 10.23 -4.92 2.67
CA SER A 64 9.76 -6.06 3.47
C SER A 64 8.25 -5.96 3.69
N GLY A 65 7.52 -5.81 2.59
CA GLY A 65 6.08 -5.61 2.60
C GLY A 65 5.32 -6.85 3.05
N LEU A 66 5.78 -8.04 2.62
CA LEU A 66 5.12 -9.30 2.93
C LEU A 66 5.20 -9.63 4.43
N LEU A 67 4.04 -9.85 5.03
CA LEU A 67 3.85 -10.27 6.41
C LEU A 67 2.48 -10.93 6.52
N PHE A 68 2.31 -11.81 7.46
CA PHE A 68 1.00 -12.26 7.91
C PHE A 68 0.86 -11.97 9.40
N PHE A 69 -0.27 -11.39 9.81
CA PHE A 69 -0.63 -11.39 11.22
C PHE A 69 -2.13 -11.60 11.43
N TYR A 70 -2.45 -12.20 12.57
CA TYR A 70 -3.81 -12.55 12.99
C TYR A 70 -3.98 -12.29 14.47
N PHE A 71 -4.81 -11.27 14.79
CA PHE A 71 -5.14 -10.90 16.17
C PHE A 71 -6.60 -11.29 16.48
N PRO A 72 -6.87 -12.44 17.08
CA PRO A 72 -8.23 -12.93 17.31
C PRO A 72 -9.05 -12.05 18.26
N TRP A 73 -8.39 -11.36 19.19
CA TRP A 73 -9.02 -10.47 20.19
C TRP A 73 -9.26 -9.04 19.69
N LEU A 74 -8.52 -8.57 18.70
CA LEU A 74 -8.70 -7.25 18.12
C LEU A 74 -9.73 -7.35 16.98
N LYS A 75 -10.81 -6.57 17.08
CA LYS A 75 -11.84 -6.54 16.05
C LYS A 75 -11.69 -5.33 15.15
N VAL A 76 -11.67 -5.60 13.86
CA VAL A 76 -11.78 -4.59 12.78
C VAL A 76 -12.98 -4.95 11.94
N ASN A 77 -13.93 -4.03 11.77
CA ASN A 77 -15.22 -4.31 11.13
C ASN A 77 -15.92 -5.56 11.71
N GLN A 78 -15.94 -5.68 13.04
CA GLN A 78 -16.54 -6.80 13.79
C GLN A 78 -15.91 -8.19 13.58
N ALA A 79 -14.87 -8.31 12.74
CA ALA A 79 -14.11 -9.54 12.53
C ALA A 79 -12.73 -9.46 13.17
N PRO A 80 -12.04 -10.58 13.43
CA PRO A 80 -10.66 -10.59 13.89
C PRO A 80 -9.75 -9.82 12.93
N ALA A 81 -8.81 -9.05 13.48
CA ALA A 81 -7.87 -8.30 12.67
C ALA A 81 -6.88 -9.24 11.99
N ILE A 82 -6.83 -9.17 10.67
CA ILE A 82 -5.93 -9.95 9.80
C ILE A 82 -5.26 -8.97 8.83
N SER A 83 -3.99 -9.20 8.55
CA SER A 83 -3.30 -8.52 7.46
C SER A 83 -2.27 -9.43 6.80
N TYR A 84 -2.07 -9.20 5.51
CA TYR A 84 -1.11 -9.92 4.66
C TYR A 84 0.14 -9.09 4.36
N ARG A 85 0.27 -7.93 5.01
CA ARG A 85 1.36 -7.00 4.81
C ARG A 85 1.79 -6.32 6.11
N THR A 86 2.97 -5.71 6.07
CA THR A 86 3.46 -4.83 7.14
C THR A 86 2.55 -3.61 7.34
N MET A 87 2.68 -2.93 8.48
CA MET A 87 1.87 -1.76 8.81
C MET A 87 1.98 -0.64 7.76
N PRO A 88 0.88 0.11 7.52
CA PRO A 88 0.88 1.24 6.61
C PRO A 88 2.00 2.26 6.89
N GLY A 89 2.64 2.76 5.84
CA GLY A 89 3.77 3.69 5.91
C GLY A 89 5.13 3.03 6.15
N HIS A 90 5.18 1.74 6.52
CA HIS A 90 6.43 1.05 6.80
C HIS A 90 7.20 0.64 5.55
N ILE A 91 6.52 0.33 4.43
CA ILE A 91 7.17 -0.08 3.19
C ILE A 91 8.07 1.06 2.71
N PHE A 92 7.49 2.23 2.48
CA PHE A 92 8.25 3.38 1.97
C PHE A 92 9.35 3.84 2.94
N SER A 93 9.11 3.78 4.26
CA SER A 93 10.13 4.09 5.27
C SER A 93 11.33 3.14 5.23
N LYS A 94 11.09 1.82 5.03
CA LYS A 94 12.16 0.83 4.92
C LYS A 94 12.90 0.94 3.60
N VAL A 95 12.19 1.22 2.50
CA VAL A 95 12.81 1.49 1.19
C VAL A 95 13.76 2.68 1.32
N ALA A 96 13.30 3.80 1.86
CA ALA A 96 14.11 4.98 2.08
C ALA A 96 15.38 4.67 2.89
N LYS A 97 15.23 4.02 4.05
CA LYS A 97 16.36 3.64 4.90
C LYS A 97 17.37 2.72 4.21
N ARG A 98 16.88 1.78 3.36
CA ARG A 98 17.74 0.78 2.70
C ARG A 98 18.43 1.32 1.48
N LEU A 99 17.81 2.27 0.79
CA LEU A 99 18.38 2.95 -0.37
C LEU A 99 19.13 4.24 -0.02
N GLY A 100 19.08 4.67 1.25
CA GLY A 100 19.91 5.79 1.73
C GLY A 100 19.33 7.19 1.47
N PHE A 101 18.01 7.32 1.31
CA PHE A 101 17.37 8.64 1.22
C PHE A 101 16.48 8.92 2.45
N LYS A 102 16.12 10.19 2.63
CA LYS A 102 15.20 10.61 3.69
C LYS A 102 13.79 10.82 3.14
N VAL A 103 12.80 10.67 4.01
CA VAL A 103 11.39 11.00 3.72
C VAL A 103 10.93 12.00 4.76
N LYS A 104 10.57 13.20 4.33
CA LYS A 104 9.88 14.13 5.20
C LYS A 104 8.46 13.65 5.41
N ARG A 105 8.03 13.63 6.66
CA ARG A 105 6.68 13.21 7.08
C ARG A 105 6.14 14.21 8.07
N GLN A 106 4.85 14.54 7.93
CA GLN A 106 4.19 15.46 8.85
C GLN A 106 2.72 15.10 9.01
N LYS A 107 2.21 15.22 10.24
CA LYS A 107 0.78 15.16 10.57
C LYS A 107 0.33 16.50 11.13
N PHE A 108 -0.96 16.76 11.04
CA PHE A 108 -1.56 18.04 11.44
C PHE A 108 -2.79 17.83 12.30
N SER A 109 -3.03 18.77 13.19
CA SER A 109 -4.28 18.90 13.93
C SER A 109 -5.27 19.83 13.21
N SER A 110 -4.77 20.79 12.40
CA SER A 110 -5.57 21.77 11.65
C SER A 110 -5.59 21.45 10.16
N PRO A 111 -6.78 21.34 9.53
CA PRO A 111 -6.95 21.21 8.10
C PRO A 111 -6.34 22.36 7.32
N GLU A 112 -6.49 23.60 7.80
CA GLU A 112 -6.00 24.82 7.16
C GLU A 112 -4.46 24.79 7.06
N LYS A 113 -3.80 24.44 8.19
CA LYS A 113 -2.33 24.30 8.22
C LYS A 113 -1.86 23.17 7.31
N ALA A 114 -2.58 22.07 7.24
CA ALA A 114 -2.29 20.97 6.34
C ALA A 114 -2.42 21.35 4.86
N ALA A 115 -3.41 22.18 4.51
CA ALA A 115 -3.57 22.72 3.16
C ALA A 115 -2.46 23.71 2.83
N GLN A 116 -2.14 24.65 3.72
CA GLN A 116 -1.05 25.62 3.53
C GLN A 116 0.30 24.95 3.25
N VAL A 117 0.64 23.88 4.00
CA VAL A 117 1.89 23.16 3.81
C VAL A 117 1.88 22.38 2.49
N LEU A 118 0.74 21.79 2.09
CA LEU A 118 0.60 21.14 0.80
C LEU A 118 0.78 22.14 -0.34
N ASP A 119 0.09 23.28 -0.30
CA ASP A 119 0.19 24.33 -1.32
C ASP A 119 1.63 24.86 -1.41
N ALA A 120 2.31 25.05 -0.27
CA ALA A 120 3.71 25.45 -0.25
C ALA A 120 4.67 24.41 -0.86
N ASN A 121 4.35 23.11 -0.75
CA ASN A 121 5.10 22.06 -1.43
C ASN A 121 4.89 22.12 -2.95
N LEU A 122 3.63 22.24 -3.40
CA LEU A 122 3.30 22.36 -4.83
C LEU A 122 3.95 23.58 -5.47
N GLN A 123 3.98 24.73 -4.78
CA GLN A 123 4.69 25.93 -5.23
C GLN A 123 6.20 25.73 -5.43
N LYS A 124 6.78 24.79 -4.69
CA LYS A 124 8.20 24.41 -4.78
C LYS A 124 8.44 23.29 -5.81
N GLY A 125 7.44 22.89 -6.56
CA GLY A 125 7.56 21.77 -7.50
C GLY A 125 7.68 20.40 -6.81
N ILE A 126 7.16 20.21 -5.59
CA ILE A 126 7.29 18.98 -4.81
C ILE A 126 5.96 18.23 -4.83
N PRO A 127 5.79 17.17 -5.64
CA PRO A 127 4.63 16.30 -5.56
C PRO A 127 4.62 15.60 -4.21
N THR A 128 3.45 15.57 -3.59
CA THR A 128 3.34 15.18 -2.17
C THR A 128 2.42 13.98 -2.01
N GLY A 129 2.93 12.91 -1.42
CA GLY A 129 2.16 11.76 -0.99
C GLY A 129 1.29 12.10 0.21
N LEU A 130 0.04 11.65 0.18
CA LEU A 130 -0.93 11.85 1.26
C LEU A 130 -1.51 10.51 1.69
N GLN A 131 -1.70 10.34 3.00
CA GLN A 131 -2.57 9.28 3.54
C GLN A 131 -3.99 9.84 3.63
N VAL A 132 -4.97 9.06 3.17
CA VAL A 132 -6.39 9.46 3.10
C VAL A 132 -7.32 8.32 3.50
N GLY A 133 -8.57 8.66 3.82
CA GLY A 133 -9.65 7.70 4.02
C GLY A 133 -10.37 7.40 2.71
N VAL A 134 -10.62 6.12 2.41
CA VAL A 134 -11.25 5.65 1.15
C VAL A 134 -12.71 6.03 1.06
N PHE A 135 -13.45 5.99 2.18
CA PHE A 135 -14.90 6.08 2.21
C PHE A 135 -15.47 7.33 1.49
N ASN A 136 -14.77 8.45 1.57
CA ASN A 136 -15.20 9.72 1.00
C ASN A 136 -14.50 10.08 -0.32
N LEU A 137 -13.75 9.17 -0.95
CA LEU A 137 -13.14 9.41 -2.27
C LEU A 137 -14.23 9.33 -3.36
N PRO A 138 -14.55 10.44 -4.05
CA PRO A 138 -15.71 10.48 -4.95
C PRO A 138 -15.52 9.65 -6.22
N TYR A 139 -14.29 9.38 -6.63
CA TYR A 139 -13.96 8.59 -7.83
C TYR A 139 -13.85 7.08 -7.56
N PHE A 140 -13.96 6.64 -6.29
CA PHE A 140 -14.05 5.22 -6.00
C PHE A 140 -15.48 4.71 -6.25
N PRO A 141 -15.66 3.54 -6.91
CA PRO A 141 -16.94 2.86 -6.97
C PRO A 141 -17.48 2.58 -5.56
N ASP A 142 -18.80 2.59 -5.39
CA ASP A 142 -19.43 2.46 -4.07
C ASP A 142 -19.07 1.16 -3.37
N GLU A 143 -18.86 0.08 -4.13
CA GLU A 143 -18.48 -1.25 -3.62
C GLU A 143 -17.10 -1.24 -2.95
N TYR A 144 -16.22 -0.32 -3.35
CA TYR A 144 -14.88 -0.15 -2.79
C TYR A 144 -14.78 0.95 -1.74
N ARG A 145 -15.88 1.67 -1.45
CA ARG A 145 -15.96 2.68 -0.40
C ARG A 145 -16.19 2.04 0.96
N PHE A 146 -15.13 1.79 1.68
CA PHE A 146 -15.20 1.27 3.05
C PHE A 146 -14.34 2.10 4.00
N HIS A 147 -14.59 2.01 5.30
CA HIS A 147 -13.87 2.78 6.31
C HIS A 147 -12.44 2.24 6.51
N LEU A 148 -11.57 2.53 5.53
CA LEU A 148 -10.12 2.32 5.60
C LEU A 148 -9.41 3.67 5.46
N ASN A 149 -8.62 4.02 6.48
CA ASN A 149 -7.90 5.30 6.55
C ASN A 149 -6.40 5.16 6.25
N ALA A 150 -6.01 4.14 5.50
CA ALA A 150 -4.62 3.83 5.16
C ALA A 150 -4.35 3.87 3.66
N HIS A 151 -5.24 4.51 2.89
CA HIS A 151 -5.04 4.68 1.46
C HIS A 151 -4.02 5.79 1.18
N ASN A 152 -3.29 5.67 0.08
CA ASN A 152 -2.22 6.59 -0.31
C ASN A 152 -2.45 7.12 -1.71
N ILE A 153 -2.31 8.43 -1.89
CA ILE A 153 -2.41 9.15 -3.16
C ILE A 153 -1.26 10.15 -3.28
N VAL A 154 -0.97 10.64 -4.49
CA VAL A 154 -0.06 11.77 -4.71
C VAL A 154 -0.87 12.97 -5.17
N VAL A 155 -0.65 14.13 -4.55
CA VAL A 155 -1.10 15.42 -5.08
C VAL A 155 0.09 16.05 -5.80
N TYR A 156 -0.10 16.40 -7.08
CA TYR A 156 0.96 16.93 -7.93
C TYR A 156 0.61 18.29 -8.56
N GLY A 157 -0.57 18.83 -8.23
CA GLY A 157 -0.94 20.14 -8.72
C GLY A 157 -2.22 20.68 -8.08
N LYS A 158 -2.48 21.95 -8.37
CA LYS A 158 -3.69 22.66 -7.98
C LYS A 158 -4.08 23.64 -9.07
N GLU A 159 -5.33 23.57 -9.51
CA GLU A 159 -5.96 24.46 -10.47
C GLU A 159 -7.20 25.10 -9.83
N GLY A 160 -7.16 26.39 -9.55
CA GLY A 160 -8.23 27.05 -8.79
C GLY A 160 -8.43 26.41 -7.41
N ASP A 161 -9.63 25.89 -7.16
CA ASP A 161 -9.98 25.20 -5.91
C ASP A 161 -9.86 23.67 -6.00
N SER A 162 -9.31 23.14 -7.09
CA SER A 162 -9.19 21.70 -7.32
C SER A 162 -7.74 21.24 -7.28
N TYR A 163 -7.48 20.16 -6.54
CA TYR A 163 -6.18 19.48 -6.51
C TYR A 163 -6.12 18.35 -7.55
N LEU A 164 -5.01 18.26 -8.25
CA LEU A 164 -4.72 17.19 -9.20
C LEU A 164 -4.13 15.99 -8.45
N VAL A 165 -4.74 14.84 -8.62
CA VAL A 165 -4.47 13.62 -7.85
C VAL A 165 -4.05 12.48 -8.75
N SER A 166 -2.92 11.87 -8.44
CA SER A 166 -2.51 10.56 -8.95
C SER A 166 -2.77 9.52 -7.86
N ASP A 167 -3.82 8.72 -8.07
CA ASP A 167 -4.11 7.55 -7.23
C ASP A 167 -3.64 6.29 -7.97
N PRO A 168 -2.60 5.61 -7.49
CA PRO A 168 -1.99 4.53 -8.26
C PRO A 168 -2.87 3.29 -8.42
N VAL A 169 -3.96 3.14 -7.67
CA VAL A 169 -4.89 2.01 -7.89
C VAL A 169 -5.92 2.31 -8.98
N MET A 170 -5.96 3.56 -9.47
CA MET A 170 -6.83 3.98 -10.56
C MET A 170 -6.07 3.99 -11.89
N PRO A 171 -6.76 3.79 -13.03
CA PRO A 171 -6.12 3.79 -14.34
C PRO A 171 -5.74 5.19 -14.84
N SER A 172 -6.29 6.25 -14.24
CA SER A 172 -6.09 7.64 -14.64
C SER A 172 -5.98 8.58 -13.45
N VAL A 173 -5.56 9.81 -13.71
CA VAL A 173 -5.53 10.88 -12.72
C VAL A 173 -6.94 11.43 -12.44
N HIS A 174 -7.11 12.02 -11.26
CA HIS A 174 -8.38 12.56 -10.78
C HIS A 174 -8.23 13.98 -10.25
N ARG A 175 -9.36 14.61 -9.96
CA ARG A 175 -9.45 15.91 -9.31
C ARG A 175 -10.26 15.79 -8.03
N LEU A 176 -9.83 16.51 -7.00
CA LEU A 176 -10.57 16.67 -5.75
C LEU A 176 -10.66 18.16 -5.45
N SER A 177 -11.85 18.65 -5.12
CA SER A 177 -11.99 19.99 -4.55
C SER A 177 -11.24 20.09 -3.21
N ALA A 178 -10.92 21.30 -2.78
CA ALA A 178 -10.27 21.52 -1.48
C ALA A 178 -11.10 20.95 -0.32
N GLN A 179 -12.45 21.00 -0.44
CA GLN A 179 -13.35 20.43 0.55
C GLN A 179 -13.28 18.90 0.58
N GLU A 180 -13.33 18.23 -0.57
CA GLU A 180 -13.22 16.76 -0.68
C GLU A 180 -11.88 16.28 -0.19
N LEU A 181 -10.78 16.93 -0.61
CA LEU A 181 -9.44 16.58 -0.16
C LEU A 181 -9.30 16.73 1.36
N THR A 182 -9.85 17.78 1.94
CA THR A 182 -9.89 17.99 3.40
C THR A 182 -10.63 16.85 4.09
N LYS A 183 -11.80 16.48 3.58
CA LYS A 183 -12.65 15.42 4.15
C LYS A 183 -11.92 14.07 4.18
N VAL A 184 -11.22 13.69 3.12
CA VAL A 184 -10.48 12.41 3.07
C VAL A 184 -9.19 12.44 3.88
N ARG A 185 -8.49 13.59 3.99
CA ARG A 185 -7.28 13.76 4.81
C ARG A 185 -7.53 13.78 6.31
N PHE A 186 -8.74 14.12 6.73
CA PHE A 186 -9.14 14.20 8.15
C PHE A 186 -10.26 13.22 8.49
N ALA A 187 -10.39 12.13 7.73
CA ALA A 187 -11.31 11.06 8.05
C ALA A 187 -11.05 10.50 9.44
N SER A 188 -12.13 10.26 10.19
CA SER A 188 -12.08 9.72 11.56
C SER A 188 -11.98 8.19 11.59
N GLY A 189 -11.66 7.64 12.74
CA GLY A 189 -11.63 6.19 12.99
C GLY A 189 -10.23 5.57 13.06
N VAL A 190 -10.17 4.25 12.91
CA VAL A 190 -8.91 3.49 12.98
C VAL A 190 -7.96 3.95 11.89
N LEU A 191 -6.69 4.14 12.23
CA LEU A 191 -5.64 4.65 11.34
C LEU A 191 -5.94 6.04 10.75
N ALA A 192 -6.71 6.89 11.47
CA ALA A 192 -7.04 8.25 11.02
C ALA A 192 -5.81 8.98 10.43
N PRO A 193 -5.93 9.57 9.23
CA PRO A 193 -4.80 10.14 8.51
C PRO A 193 -4.19 11.36 9.21
N LYS A 194 -5.02 12.17 9.88
CA LYS A 194 -4.61 13.42 10.56
C LYS A 194 -3.80 14.33 9.63
N GLY A 195 -4.27 14.51 8.40
CA GLY A 195 -3.61 15.33 7.39
C GLY A 195 -2.22 14.84 6.97
N HIS A 196 -1.84 13.58 7.26
CA HIS A 196 -0.50 13.03 7.01
C HIS A 196 -0.06 13.25 5.57
N LEU A 197 1.08 13.92 5.41
CA LEU A 197 1.78 14.09 4.13
C LEU A 197 3.22 13.58 4.20
N TYR A 198 3.77 13.22 3.04
CA TYR A 198 5.15 12.76 2.94
C TYR A 198 5.72 12.92 1.53
N TYR A 199 7.02 13.10 1.43
CA TYR A 199 7.77 13.14 0.17
C TYR A 199 9.25 12.82 0.40
N PRO A 200 9.97 12.26 -0.62
CA PRO A 200 11.40 11.96 -0.49
C PRO A 200 12.22 13.23 -0.46
N THR A 201 13.31 13.19 0.29
CA THR A 201 14.32 14.25 0.38
C THR A 201 15.72 13.63 0.43
N GLU A 202 16.75 14.41 0.15
CA GLU A 202 18.15 13.99 0.27
C GLU A 202 18.44 12.67 -0.45
N LEU A 203 18.15 12.62 -1.76
CA LEU A 203 18.36 11.42 -2.56
C LEU A 203 19.84 11.11 -2.70
N PRO A 204 20.25 9.83 -2.62
CA PRO A 204 21.65 9.44 -2.80
C PRO A 204 22.05 9.56 -4.28
N LYS A 205 23.33 9.82 -4.55
CA LYS A 205 23.87 9.82 -5.89
C LYS A 205 23.91 8.43 -6.53
N GLU A 206 24.10 7.39 -5.70
CA GLU A 206 24.15 6.00 -6.12
C GLU A 206 23.29 5.13 -5.22
N LEU A 207 22.62 4.14 -5.83
CA LEU A 207 21.74 3.19 -5.15
C LEU A 207 22.43 1.83 -4.97
N SER A 208 22.53 1.35 -3.75
CA SER A 208 22.94 -0.02 -3.47
C SER A 208 21.74 -0.98 -3.48
N LEU A 209 21.24 -1.32 -4.67
CA LEU A 209 20.06 -2.19 -4.83
C LEU A 209 20.32 -3.57 -4.27
N GLU A 210 21.45 -4.20 -4.56
CA GLU A 210 21.80 -5.52 -4.06
C GLU A 210 21.69 -5.60 -2.53
N LYS A 211 22.34 -4.70 -1.82
CA LYS A 211 22.30 -4.64 -0.35
C LYS A 211 20.87 -4.42 0.18
N ALA A 212 20.08 -3.59 -0.51
CA ALA A 212 18.69 -3.31 -0.16
C ALA A 212 17.78 -4.54 -0.36
N ILE A 213 17.94 -5.27 -1.46
CA ILE A 213 17.23 -6.52 -1.78
C ILE A 213 17.48 -7.55 -0.68
N TRP A 214 18.75 -7.85 -0.40
CA TRP A 214 19.09 -8.84 0.62
C TRP A 214 18.60 -8.47 2.02
N LYS A 215 18.65 -7.19 2.40
CA LYS A 215 18.04 -6.71 3.65
C LYS A 215 16.52 -6.89 3.63
N GLY A 216 15.88 -6.68 2.48
CA GLY A 216 14.46 -6.90 2.27
C GLY A 216 14.07 -8.35 2.53
N ILE A 217 14.73 -9.27 1.84
CA ILE A 217 14.54 -10.71 1.95
C ILE A 217 14.79 -11.18 3.38
N GLY A 218 15.94 -10.83 3.97
CA GLY A 218 16.31 -11.26 5.31
C GLY A 218 15.30 -10.84 6.38
N GLN A 219 14.80 -9.60 6.31
CA GLN A 219 13.76 -9.12 7.24
C GLN A 219 12.43 -9.84 7.04
N THR A 220 12.02 -10.09 5.80
CA THR A 220 10.79 -10.83 5.49
C THR A 220 10.87 -12.24 6.05
N CYS A 221 11.97 -12.99 5.79
CA CYS A 221 12.19 -14.32 6.34
C CYS A 221 12.17 -14.32 7.88
N LYS A 222 12.85 -13.33 8.50
CA LYS A 222 12.85 -13.20 9.98
C LYS A 222 11.44 -13.03 10.53
N THR A 223 10.62 -12.23 9.88
CA THR A 223 9.28 -11.93 10.38
C THR A 223 8.30 -13.07 10.11
N MET A 224 8.36 -13.68 8.91
CA MET A 224 7.49 -14.81 8.55
C MET A 224 7.80 -16.07 9.35
N LEU A 225 9.04 -16.28 9.76
CA LEU A 225 9.49 -17.39 10.60
C LEU A 225 9.57 -17.04 12.10
N ALA A 226 8.99 -15.90 12.50
CA ALA A 226 9.03 -15.51 13.92
C ALA A 226 8.25 -16.52 14.79
N PRO A 227 8.77 -16.88 15.98
CA PRO A 227 8.11 -17.85 16.88
C PRO A 227 6.96 -17.20 17.67
N MET A 228 6.24 -16.27 17.07
CA MET A 228 5.08 -15.60 17.68
C MET A 228 3.79 -16.19 17.13
N PRO A 229 2.88 -16.69 17.97
CA PRO A 229 1.70 -17.46 17.52
C PRO A 229 0.69 -16.65 16.68
N ILE A 230 0.88 -15.35 16.54
CA ILE A 230 -0.02 -14.44 15.81
C ILE A 230 0.64 -13.80 14.56
N VAL A 231 1.90 -14.13 14.28
CA VAL A 231 2.70 -13.52 13.21
C VAL A 231 3.26 -14.62 12.29
N GLY A 232 3.35 -14.30 11.00
CA GLY A 232 3.95 -15.16 10.00
C GLY A 232 3.27 -16.52 9.90
N VAL A 233 4.05 -17.55 9.67
CA VAL A 233 3.59 -18.94 9.54
C VAL A 233 2.86 -19.42 10.79
N ALA A 234 3.36 -19.07 11.98
CA ALA A 234 2.69 -19.44 13.22
C ALA A 234 1.28 -18.80 13.34
N GLY A 235 1.12 -17.57 12.86
CA GLY A 235 -0.18 -16.89 12.77
C GLY A 235 -1.14 -17.59 11.81
N ILE A 236 -0.65 -18.05 10.65
CA ILE A 236 -1.46 -18.82 9.68
C ILE A 236 -1.91 -20.15 10.31
N LYS A 237 -0.99 -20.90 10.95
CA LYS A 237 -1.31 -22.14 11.67
C LYS A 237 -2.33 -21.92 12.82
N LYS A 238 -2.24 -20.77 13.51
CA LYS A 238 -3.23 -20.41 14.52
C LYS A 238 -4.59 -20.14 13.91
N LEU A 239 -4.66 -19.37 12.83
CA LEU A 239 -5.91 -19.08 12.13
C LEU A 239 -6.58 -20.37 11.65
N SER A 240 -5.83 -21.33 11.08
CA SER A 240 -6.39 -22.62 10.64
C SER A 240 -7.09 -23.35 11.79
N LYS A 241 -6.47 -23.41 12.96
CA LYS A 241 -7.05 -24.02 14.16
C LYS A 241 -8.26 -23.24 14.70
N ASP A 242 -8.28 -21.93 14.55
CA ASP A 242 -9.38 -21.10 15.04
C ASP A 242 -10.61 -21.19 14.11
N ILE A 243 -10.46 -21.41 12.79
CA ILE A 243 -11.56 -21.69 11.85
C ILE A 243 -12.40 -22.87 12.34
N LEU A 244 -11.79 -23.97 12.79
CA LEU A 244 -12.51 -25.13 13.37
C LEU A 244 -13.35 -24.75 14.58
N LYS A 245 -12.90 -23.81 15.38
CA LYS A 245 -13.57 -23.39 16.63
C LYS A 245 -14.68 -22.38 16.34
N TRP A 246 -14.56 -21.57 15.29
CA TRP A 246 -15.51 -20.52 14.98
C TRP A 246 -16.93 -21.06 14.76
N HIS A 247 -17.06 -22.07 13.89
CA HIS A 247 -18.39 -22.65 13.61
C HIS A 247 -19.08 -23.15 14.88
N ARG A 248 -18.35 -23.91 15.70
CA ARG A 248 -18.89 -24.47 16.95
C ARG A 248 -19.20 -23.40 18.01
N LYS A 249 -18.38 -22.34 18.11
CA LYS A 249 -18.49 -21.32 19.16
C LYS A 249 -19.37 -20.13 18.76
N LEU A 250 -19.39 -19.75 17.49
CA LEU A 250 -19.98 -18.52 17.01
C LEU A 250 -21.19 -18.74 16.09
N GLY A 251 -21.42 -20.00 15.68
CA GLY A 251 -22.43 -20.36 14.70
C GLY A 251 -22.04 -20.03 13.26
N ALA A 252 -22.79 -20.56 12.28
CA ALA A 252 -22.50 -20.47 10.86
C ALA A 252 -22.48 -19.02 10.35
N LYS A 253 -23.45 -18.19 10.76
CA LYS A 253 -23.58 -16.79 10.28
C LYS A 253 -22.33 -15.97 10.59
N THR A 254 -21.86 -15.99 11.83
CA THR A 254 -20.67 -15.22 12.25
C THR A 254 -19.39 -15.79 11.63
N THR A 255 -19.29 -17.12 11.55
CA THR A 255 -18.14 -17.77 10.93
C THR A 255 -18.01 -17.41 9.45
N ASN A 256 -19.10 -17.47 8.69
CA ASN A 256 -19.11 -17.09 7.29
C ASN A 256 -18.76 -15.62 7.10
N TYR A 257 -19.24 -14.73 7.98
CA TYR A 257 -18.84 -13.33 7.97
C TYR A 257 -17.31 -13.16 8.18
N TYR A 258 -16.71 -13.88 9.14
CA TYR A 258 -15.27 -13.82 9.38
C TYR A 258 -14.47 -14.34 8.17
N LEU A 259 -14.92 -15.42 7.55
CA LEU A 259 -14.31 -15.97 6.35
C LEU A 259 -14.43 -15.01 5.16
N ALA A 260 -15.57 -14.33 4.99
CA ALA A 260 -15.74 -13.30 3.97
C ALA A 260 -14.78 -12.11 4.17
N GLN A 261 -14.60 -11.64 5.42
CA GLN A 261 -13.60 -10.59 5.72
C GLN A 261 -12.17 -11.06 5.45
N LEU A 262 -11.86 -12.33 5.69
CA LEU A 262 -10.55 -12.94 5.38
C LEU A 262 -10.25 -12.88 3.88
N ILE A 263 -11.21 -13.32 3.03
CA ILE A 263 -11.08 -13.23 1.56
C ILE A 263 -10.88 -11.78 1.12
N ARG A 264 -11.71 -10.88 1.63
CA ARG A 264 -11.63 -9.48 1.30
C ARG A 264 -10.23 -8.89 1.58
N MET A 265 -9.67 -9.18 2.74
CA MET A 265 -8.32 -8.75 3.10
C MET A 265 -7.24 -9.42 2.26
N GLN A 266 -7.50 -10.62 1.76
CA GLN A 266 -6.56 -11.41 0.96
C GLN A 266 -6.56 -11.02 -0.51
N GLU A 267 -7.73 -10.78 -1.11
CA GLU A 267 -7.88 -10.64 -2.57
C GLU A 267 -8.24 -9.23 -3.03
N GLU A 268 -9.02 -8.47 -2.24
CA GLU A 268 -9.64 -7.24 -2.72
C GLU A 268 -8.92 -5.96 -2.27
N ILE A 269 -8.23 -5.98 -1.14
CA ILE A 269 -7.65 -4.76 -0.56
C ILE A 269 -6.20 -4.56 -1.04
N GLY A 270 -6.04 -4.28 -2.34
CA GLY A 270 -4.78 -3.84 -2.92
C GLY A 270 -3.63 -4.85 -2.79
N THR A 271 -3.94 -6.15 -2.81
CA THR A 271 -2.94 -7.20 -2.59
C THR A 271 -2.30 -7.72 -3.88
N GLY A 272 -2.90 -7.41 -5.02
CA GLY A 272 -2.57 -8.07 -6.29
C GLY A 272 -2.96 -9.56 -6.32
N GLY A 273 -3.76 -10.02 -5.34
CA GLY A 273 -4.17 -11.40 -5.15
C GLY A 273 -3.22 -12.24 -4.30
N GLY A 274 -3.73 -13.40 -3.81
CA GLY A 274 -2.95 -14.34 -3.00
C GLY A 274 -2.30 -13.72 -1.75
N GLY A 275 -2.89 -12.65 -1.19
CA GLY A 275 -2.34 -11.96 -0.03
C GLY A 275 -0.91 -11.46 -0.26
N PHE A 276 -0.63 -10.78 -1.37
CA PHE A 276 0.68 -10.25 -1.79
C PHE A 276 1.72 -11.30 -2.22
N ARG A 277 1.38 -12.60 -2.30
CA ARG A 277 2.38 -13.62 -2.69
C ARG A 277 2.83 -13.44 -4.13
N PHE A 278 1.94 -13.02 -5.03
CA PHE A 278 2.27 -12.77 -6.43
C PHE A 278 3.21 -11.56 -6.58
N ILE A 279 2.97 -10.46 -5.89
CA ILE A 279 3.88 -9.30 -5.90
C ILE A 279 5.24 -9.69 -5.32
N TYR A 280 5.27 -10.52 -4.28
CA TYR A 280 6.53 -11.00 -3.70
C TYR A 280 7.26 -11.98 -4.62
N GLY A 281 6.53 -12.83 -5.36
CA GLY A 281 7.08 -13.68 -6.42
C GLY A 281 7.73 -12.85 -7.52
N ALA A 282 7.04 -11.84 -8.02
CA ALA A 282 7.59 -10.90 -9.01
C ALA A 282 8.85 -10.18 -8.47
N PHE A 283 8.87 -9.77 -7.20
CA PHE A 283 10.07 -9.23 -6.57
C PHE A 283 11.25 -10.21 -6.59
N LEU A 284 11.03 -11.48 -6.23
CA LEU A 284 12.11 -12.48 -6.24
C LEU A 284 12.61 -12.76 -7.66
N GLN A 285 11.72 -12.75 -8.66
CA GLN A 285 12.08 -12.92 -10.06
C GLN A 285 12.95 -11.75 -10.55
N GLU A 286 12.54 -10.51 -10.30
CA GLU A 286 13.32 -9.33 -10.68
C GLU A 286 14.66 -9.29 -9.95
N ALA A 287 14.66 -9.57 -8.64
CA ALA A 287 15.87 -9.64 -7.83
C ALA A 287 16.82 -10.75 -8.31
N GLY A 288 16.28 -11.93 -8.67
CA GLY A 288 17.05 -13.03 -9.22
C GLY A 288 17.73 -12.68 -10.54
N LYS A 289 17.00 -12.03 -11.45
CA LYS A 289 17.56 -11.53 -12.72
C LYS A 289 18.66 -10.47 -12.49
N LEU A 290 18.39 -9.48 -11.62
CA LEU A 290 19.34 -8.41 -11.32
C LEU A 290 20.62 -8.93 -10.67
N LEU A 291 20.51 -9.89 -9.75
CA LEU A 291 21.63 -10.45 -8.99
C LEU A 291 22.25 -11.69 -9.65
N LYS A 292 21.73 -12.12 -10.82
CA LYS A 292 22.12 -13.36 -11.52
C LYS A 292 22.07 -14.57 -10.58
N ASN A 293 20.95 -14.71 -9.85
CA ASN A 293 20.77 -15.74 -8.83
C ASN A 293 19.58 -16.64 -9.18
N ASP A 294 19.85 -17.80 -9.76
CA ASP A 294 18.85 -18.77 -10.21
C ASP A 294 18.01 -19.32 -9.04
N ALA A 295 18.56 -19.41 -7.83
CA ALA A 295 17.81 -19.86 -6.67
C ALA A 295 16.69 -18.88 -6.30
N LEU A 296 16.87 -17.57 -6.49
CA LEU A 296 15.79 -16.58 -6.30
C LEU A 296 14.73 -16.72 -7.41
N ILE A 297 15.13 -17.03 -8.63
CA ILE A 297 14.18 -17.25 -9.75
C ILE A 297 13.33 -18.50 -9.47
N ALA A 298 13.93 -19.61 -9.09
CA ALA A 298 13.20 -20.82 -8.71
C ALA A 298 12.25 -20.59 -7.51
N LEU A 299 12.70 -19.84 -6.50
CA LEU A 299 11.87 -19.48 -5.38
C LEU A 299 10.73 -18.50 -5.74
N SER A 300 10.87 -17.71 -6.80
CA SER A 300 9.78 -16.88 -7.30
C SER A 300 8.60 -17.72 -7.81
N GLU A 301 8.87 -18.83 -8.48
CA GLU A 301 7.86 -19.79 -8.93
C GLU A 301 7.21 -20.52 -7.73
N GLU A 302 8.02 -20.93 -6.75
CA GLU A 302 7.51 -21.62 -5.56
C GLU A 302 6.53 -20.74 -4.77
N ILE A 303 6.83 -19.44 -4.56
CA ILE A 303 5.92 -18.55 -3.84
C ILE A 303 4.69 -18.17 -4.68
N THR A 304 4.79 -18.14 -5.99
CA THR A 304 3.66 -17.96 -6.90
C THR A 304 2.68 -19.14 -6.76
N ASN A 305 3.18 -20.38 -6.79
CA ASN A 305 2.39 -21.59 -6.56
C ASN A 305 1.75 -21.63 -5.15
N ILE A 306 2.38 -21.00 -4.16
CA ILE A 306 1.76 -20.80 -2.83
C ILE A 306 0.66 -19.74 -2.91
N GLY A 307 0.85 -18.68 -3.68
CA GLY A 307 -0.17 -17.67 -3.98
C GLY A 307 -1.42 -18.27 -4.63
N ASP A 308 -1.25 -19.22 -5.57
CA ASP A 308 -2.36 -19.97 -6.17
C ASP A 308 -3.11 -20.80 -5.12
N ALA A 309 -2.41 -21.46 -4.21
CA ALA A 309 -3.05 -22.19 -3.10
C ALA A 309 -3.86 -21.26 -2.16
N TRP A 310 -3.40 -20.03 -1.94
CA TRP A 310 -4.18 -19.01 -1.25
C TRP A 310 -5.45 -18.63 -2.03
N ARG A 311 -5.37 -18.48 -3.36
CA ARG A 311 -6.53 -18.23 -4.21
C ARG A 311 -7.53 -19.36 -4.16
N ASP A 312 -7.07 -20.60 -4.25
CA ASP A 312 -7.93 -21.79 -4.13
C ASP A 312 -8.64 -21.81 -2.78
N PHE A 313 -7.96 -21.44 -1.71
CA PHE A 313 -8.55 -21.30 -0.40
C PHE A 313 -9.67 -20.23 -0.38
N ALA A 314 -9.44 -19.07 -1.01
CA ALA A 314 -10.46 -18.03 -1.14
C ALA A 314 -11.66 -18.51 -1.97
N VAL A 315 -11.42 -19.22 -3.08
CA VAL A 315 -12.48 -19.80 -3.93
C VAL A 315 -13.32 -20.83 -3.15
N ASN A 316 -12.70 -21.67 -2.33
CA ASN A 316 -13.40 -22.66 -1.52
C ASN A 316 -14.28 -21.99 -0.44
N ILE A 317 -13.80 -20.89 0.16
CA ILE A 317 -14.63 -20.08 1.07
C ILE A 317 -15.80 -19.43 0.32
N ALA A 318 -15.57 -18.88 -0.88
CA ALA A 318 -16.63 -18.27 -1.68
C ALA A 318 -17.72 -19.30 -2.08
N ARG A 319 -17.31 -20.53 -2.42
CA ARG A 319 -18.22 -21.64 -2.69
C ARG A 319 -19.07 -22.01 -1.47
N LEU A 320 -18.45 -22.09 -0.29
CA LEU A 320 -19.16 -22.31 0.98
C LEU A 320 -20.25 -21.25 1.19
N TYR A 321 -19.91 -20.00 0.97
CA TYR A 321 -20.84 -18.87 1.13
C TYR A 321 -22.00 -18.95 0.13
N LYS A 322 -21.70 -19.22 -1.16
CA LYS A 322 -22.70 -19.35 -2.24
C LYS A 322 -23.66 -20.54 -2.02
N ASN A 323 -23.11 -21.67 -1.61
CA ASN A 323 -23.90 -22.90 -1.40
C ASN A 323 -24.60 -22.93 -0.05
N ARG A 324 -24.44 -21.89 0.79
CA ARG A 324 -25.02 -21.82 2.15
C ARG A 324 -24.76 -23.08 3.00
N SER A 325 -23.65 -23.78 2.71
CA SER A 325 -23.29 -24.97 3.47
C SER A 325 -22.98 -24.62 4.93
N THR A 326 -23.52 -25.40 5.83
CA THR A 326 -23.30 -25.29 7.28
C THR A 326 -22.66 -26.56 7.86
N GLN A 327 -22.23 -27.49 7.00
CA GLN A 327 -21.68 -28.78 7.41
C GLN A 327 -20.28 -28.58 8.05
N ALA A 328 -20.06 -29.23 9.17
CA ALA A 328 -18.81 -29.13 9.93
C ALA A 328 -17.57 -29.57 9.13
N ASP A 329 -17.77 -30.54 8.21
CA ASP A 329 -16.69 -31.08 7.37
C ASP A 329 -16.04 -30.02 6.45
N VAL A 330 -16.86 -29.06 5.99
CA VAL A 330 -16.34 -27.97 5.13
C VAL A 330 -15.34 -27.08 5.88
N TYR A 331 -15.61 -26.77 7.15
CA TYR A 331 -14.67 -25.98 7.97
C TYR A 331 -13.42 -26.78 8.32
N SER A 332 -13.55 -28.11 8.46
CA SER A 332 -12.40 -29.01 8.63
C SER A 332 -11.51 -29.02 7.40
N ALA A 333 -12.11 -29.10 6.19
CA ALA A 333 -11.38 -29.03 4.92
C ALA A 333 -10.66 -27.69 4.75
N LEU A 334 -11.34 -26.56 5.02
CA LEU A 334 -10.72 -25.23 4.96
C LEU A 334 -9.57 -25.08 5.97
N SER A 335 -9.73 -25.61 7.18
CA SER A 335 -8.67 -25.60 8.18
C SER A 335 -7.45 -26.41 7.73
N ALA A 336 -7.65 -27.60 7.19
CA ALA A 336 -6.59 -28.47 6.67
C ALA A 336 -5.87 -27.80 5.49
N GLN A 337 -6.61 -27.22 4.56
CA GLN A 337 -6.04 -26.48 3.41
C GLN A 337 -5.16 -25.32 3.89
N LEU A 338 -5.66 -24.49 4.81
CA LEU A 338 -4.90 -23.37 5.34
C LEU A 338 -3.67 -23.82 6.13
N TYR A 339 -3.76 -24.93 6.85
CA TYR A 339 -2.61 -25.51 7.55
C TYR A 339 -1.53 -25.99 6.57
N SER A 340 -1.92 -26.67 5.48
CA SER A 340 -1.00 -27.07 4.40
C SER A 340 -0.31 -25.87 3.74
N ILE A 341 -1.04 -24.75 3.49
CA ILE A 341 -0.45 -23.52 3.01
C ILE A 341 0.62 -23.01 3.98
N ALA A 342 0.33 -23.03 5.29
CA ALA A 342 1.30 -22.61 6.31
C ALA A 342 2.58 -23.47 6.33
N GLU A 343 2.47 -24.79 6.11
CA GLU A 343 3.64 -25.68 6.03
C GLU A 343 4.47 -25.41 4.78
N ARG A 344 3.82 -25.17 3.62
CA ARG A 344 4.49 -24.77 2.38
C ARG A 344 5.22 -23.43 2.56
N GLU A 345 4.61 -22.43 3.19
CA GLU A 345 5.26 -21.15 3.48
C GLU A 345 6.44 -21.30 4.45
N GLU A 346 6.31 -22.16 5.45
CA GLU A 346 7.42 -22.44 6.37
C GLU A 346 8.63 -23.02 5.66
N ALA A 347 8.41 -24.02 4.80
CA ALA A 347 9.47 -24.64 3.99
C ALA A 347 10.09 -23.59 3.04
N PHE A 348 9.27 -22.83 2.34
CA PHE A 348 9.69 -21.77 1.43
C PHE A 348 10.58 -20.72 2.14
N PHE A 349 10.12 -20.15 3.27
CA PHE A 349 10.90 -19.12 3.97
C PHE A 349 12.19 -19.68 4.61
N LYS A 350 12.23 -20.95 4.97
CA LYS A 350 13.46 -21.63 5.41
C LYS A 350 14.48 -21.72 4.26
N LYS A 351 14.05 -22.13 3.06
CA LYS A 351 14.88 -22.15 1.84
C LYS A 351 15.39 -20.75 1.50
N LEU A 352 14.49 -19.76 1.41
CA LEU A 352 14.84 -18.38 1.06
C LEU A 352 15.82 -17.77 2.09
N LYS A 353 15.66 -18.08 3.37
CA LYS A 353 16.60 -17.68 4.42
C LYS A 353 17.98 -18.31 4.23
N GLY A 354 18.04 -19.56 3.76
CA GLY A 354 19.28 -20.24 3.39
C GLY A 354 20.01 -19.52 2.25
N VAL A 355 19.31 -19.23 1.16
CA VAL A 355 19.86 -18.47 0.02
C VAL A 355 20.38 -17.10 0.48
N ALA A 356 19.63 -16.38 1.32
CA ALA A 356 20.06 -15.07 1.82
C ALA A 356 21.27 -15.10 2.75
N LYS A 357 21.57 -16.24 3.40
CA LYS A 357 22.79 -16.42 4.20
C LYS A 357 24.02 -16.71 3.35
N ASN A 358 23.83 -17.47 2.28
CA ASN A 358 24.91 -17.94 1.40
C ASN A 358 25.23 -16.96 0.25
N LYS A 359 24.72 -15.70 0.33
CA LYS A 359 25.07 -14.65 -0.64
C LYS A 359 26.57 -14.38 -0.58
N LYS A 360 27.26 -14.83 -1.58
CA LYS A 360 28.65 -14.48 -1.90
C LYS A 360 28.72 -14.06 -3.36
#